data_5a8f89e0894b0f18a1200c2fa62f6898
#
_entry.id   5a8f89e0894b0f18a1200c2fa62f6898
#
_cell.length_a   1.000
_cell.length_b   1.000
_cell.length_c   1.000
_cell.angle_alpha   90.00
_cell.angle_beta   90.00
_cell.angle_gamma   90.00
#
_symmetry.space_group_name_H-M   'P 1'
#
loop_
_entity.id
_entity.type
_entity.pdbx_description
1 polymer ?
#
loop_
_entity_poly.entity_id
_entity_poly.type
_entity_poly.pdbx_seq_one_letter_code
_entity_poly.pdbx_strand_id
1 'polypeptide(L)'
;MATNKDRMALPPPEAQKTNLACHFCIVGCGYHVYKWPENLEGGRAPDENALGLDFRKQLPPLAVIMTPAMQNTITDKDGKRYNLMIVPDKQCDVNKGLSSTRGGQLARVMYNSDGVGKERLRSPRI
;
A
#
# COMPACT_ATOMS: atom_id res chain seq x y z
N MET A 1 -11.73 -6.74 -17.91
CA MET A 1 -10.43 -6.29 -18.44
C MET A 1 -9.30 -7.06 -17.82
N ALA A 2 -8.39 -7.55 -18.64
CA ALA A 2 -7.17 -8.15 -18.12
C ALA A 2 -6.39 -7.09 -17.34
N THR A 3 -6.11 -7.35 -16.07
CA THR A 3 -5.25 -6.48 -15.28
C THR A 3 -3.82 -6.63 -15.77
N ASN A 4 -3.22 -5.54 -16.22
CA ASN A 4 -1.80 -5.52 -16.52
C ASN A 4 -1.04 -5.68 -15.21
N LYS A 5 -0.43 -6.83 -15.00
CA LYS A 5 0.29 -7.15 -13.77
C LYS A 5 1.51 -6.25 -13.53
N ASP A 6 1.98 -5.61 -14.58
CA ASP A 6 3.13 -4.72 -14.51
C ASP A 6 2.75 -3.28 -14.18
N ARG A 7 1.45 -3.02 -14.08
CA ARG A 7 0.93 -1.70 -13.78
C ARG A 7 0.42 -1.63 -12.35
N MET A 8 0.89 -0.64 -11.62
CA MET A 8 0.36 -0.34 -10.30
C MET A 8 -0.92 0.49 -10.42
N ALA A 9 -2.00 0.06 -9.75
CA ALA A 9 -3.19 0.86 -9.62
C ALA A 9 -2.93 2.01 -8.66
N LEU A 10 -3.42 3.21 -8.99
CA LEU A 10 -3.28 4.38 -8.12
C LEU A 10 -4.51 4.51 -7.22
N PRO A 11 -4.33 4.90 -5.94
CA PRO A 11 -5.46 5.12 -5.06
C PRO A 11 -6.27 6.33 -5.51
N PRO A 12 -7.61 6.19 -5.63
CA PRO A 12 -8.46 7.34 -5.92
C PRO A 12 -8.48 8.33 -4.76
N PRO A 13 -8.91 9.59 -4.97
CA PRO A 13 -8.92 10.59 -3.90
C PRO A 13 -9.75 10.18 -2.67
N GLU A 14 -10.79 9.38 -2.86
CA GLU A 14 -11.66 8.88 -1.80
C GLU A 14 -11.14 7.61 -1.11
N ALA A 15 -9.94 7.12 -1.46
CA ALA A 15 -9.37 5.94 -0.84
C ALA A 15 -9.22 6.13 0.67
N GLN A 16 -9.55 5.09 1.43
CA GLN A 16 -9.36 5.09 2.87
C GLN A 16 -7.87 5.09 3.20
N LYS A 17 -7.45 6.04 4.02
CA LYS A 17 -6.06 6.20 4.42
C LYS A 17 -5.89 5.94 5.92
N THR A 18 -4.97 5.07 6.28
CA THR A 18 -4.60 4.81 7.67
C THR A 18 -3.09 4.83 7.82
N ASN A 19 -2.62 5.02 9.05
CA ASN A 19 -1.20 5.03 9.36
C ASN A 19 -0.78 3.66 9.87
N LEU A 20 0.46 3.28 9.59
CA LEU A 20 1.03 2.00 9.99
C LEU A 20 2.50 2.20 10.37
N ALA A 21 2.93 1.54 11.43
CA ALA A 21 4.35 1.40 11.74
C ALA A 21 4.84 0.03 11.27
N CYS A 22 6.00 -0.01 10.61
CA CYS A 22 6.60 -1.26 10.16
C CYS A 22 6.95 -2.14 11.37
N HIS A 23 6.64 -3.43 11.28
CA HIS A 23 6.84 -4.38 12.38
C HIS A 23 8.10 -5.24 12.24
N PHE A 24 8.89 -5.06 11.17
CA PHE A 24 10.02 -5.95 10.90
C PHE A 24 11.23 -5.71 11.81
N CYS A 25 11.48 -4.46 12.18
CA CYS A 25 12.62 -4.15 13.03
C CYS A 25 12.28 -3.04 14.04
N ILE A 26 13.21 -2.75 14.92
CA ILE A 26 12.98 -1.80 16.02
C ILE A 26 12.90 -0.35 15.56
N VAL A 27 13.27 -0.04 14.31
CA VAL A 27 13.26 1.33 13.80
C VAL A 27 11.85 1.91 13.80
N GLY A 28 10.86 1.09 13.45
CA GLY A 28 9.46 1.54 13.48
C GLY A 28 9.11 2.55 12.40
N CYS A 29 9.61 2.35 11.17
CA CYS A 29 9.32 3.25 10.05
C CYS A 29 7.82 3.42 9.84
N GLY A 30 7.39 4.68 9.59
CA GLY A 30 6.00 4.99 9.34
C GLY A 30 5.61 4.78 7.88
N TYR A 31 4.38 4.30 7.71
CA TYR A 31 3.78 4.05 6.39
C TYR A 31 2.35 4.54 6.37
N HIS A 32 1.86 4.85 5.17
CA HIS A 32 0.45 5.07 4.91
C HIS A 32 -0.13 3.85 4.21
N VAL A 33 -1.30 3.41 4.66
CA VAL A 33 -2.06 2.35 4.03
C VAL A 33 -3.25 2.98 3.30
N TYR A 34 -3.32 2.78 1.99
CA TYR A 34 -4.46 3.18 1.17
C TYR A 34 -5.26 1.94 0.81
N LYS A 35 -6.57 1.99 1.00
CA LYS A 35 -7.49 0.90 0.68
C LYS A 35 -8.67 1.46 -0.10
N TRP A 36 -8.97 0.83 -1.23
CA TRP A 36 -10.10 1.25 -2.09
C TRP A 36 -10.67 0.05 -2.82
N PRO A 37 -11.95 0.11 -3.27
CA PRO A 37 -12.55 -0.98 -4.03
C PRO A 37 -11.77 -1.28 -5.31
N GLU A 38 -11.66 -2.56 -5.66
CA GLU A 38 -10.89 -3.00 -6.83
C GLU A 38 -11.39 -2.39 -8.14
N ASN A 39 -12.69 -2.09 -8.24
CA ASN A 39 -13.30 -1.52 -9.44
C ASN A 39 -13.05 -0.02 -9.61
N LEU A 40 -12.45 0.64 -8.62
CA LEU A 40 -12.09 2.05 -8.69
C LEU A 40 -10.57 2.18 -8.88
N GLU A 41 -10.17 3.21 -9.60
CA GLU A 41 -8.77 3.52 -9.80
C GLU A 41 -8.59 5.03 -9.89
N GLY A 42 -7.58 5.56 -9.21
CA GLY A 42 -7.21 6.97 -9.32
C GLY A 42 -6.55 7.29 -10.66
N GLY A 43 -6.65 8.54 -11.07
CA GLY A 43 -6.01 9.05 -12.26
C GLY A 43 -4.57 9.50 -12.02
N ARG A 44 -3.92 9.94 -13.08
CA ARG A 44 -2.53 10.38 -13.02
C ARG A 44 -2.36 11.84 -12.64
N ALA A 45 -3.43 12.64 -12.71
CA ALA A 45 -3.39 14.04 -12.29
C ALA A 45 -3.35 14.14 -10.76
N PRO A 46 -2.75 15.21 -10.18
CA PRO A 46 -2.64 15.33 -8.73
C PRO A 46 -3.98 15.33 -7.99
N ASP A 47 -5.02 15.84 -8.61
CA ASP A 47 -6.37 15.86 -8.02
C ASP A 47 -7.14 14.57 -8.23
N GLU A 48 -6.62 13.64 -9.03
CA GLU A 48 -7.27 12.37 -9.37
C GLU A 48 -6.74 11.19 -8.56
N ASN A 49 -5.74 11.41 -7.71
CA ASN A 49 -5.19 10.34 -6.87
C ASN A 49 -4.94 10.84 -5.44
N ALA A 50 -4.97 9.90 -4.50
CA ALA A 50 -4.81 10.21 -3.08
C ALA A 50 -3.38 10.64 -2.70
N LEU A 51 -2.39 10.36 -3.56
CA LEU A 51 -1.00 10.73 -3.30
C LEU A 51 -0.71 12.19 -3.61
N GLY A 52 -1.59 12.85 -4.38
CA GLY A 52 -1.40 14.26 -4.75
C GLY A 52 -0.24 14.49 -5.71
N LEU A 53 0.18 13.47 -6.45
CA LEU A 53 1.31 13.54 -7.38
C LEU A 53 0.85 13.51 -8.82
N ASP A 54 1.61 14.21 -9.68
CA ASP A 54 1.35 14.22 -11.12
C ASP A 54 2.18 13.14 -11.80
N PHE A 55 1.54 12.00 -12.08
CA PHE A 55 2.17 10.86 -12.74
C PHE A 55 2.25 10.98 -14.26
N ARG A 56 1.79 12.10 -14.83
CA ARG A 56 1.93 12.40 -16.27
C ARG A 56 3.31 12.95 -16.59
N LYS A 57 4.05 13.39 -15.59
CA LYS A 57 5.39 13.96 -15.69
C LYS A 57 6.40 13.07 -15.00
N GLN A 58 7.67 13.30 -15.28
CA GLN A 58 8.74 12.72 -14.49
C GLN A 58 8.70 13.31 -13.08
N LEU A 59 8.59 12.45 -12.08
CA LEU A 59 8.58 12.88 -10.70
C LEU A 59 9.99 13.28 -10.23
N PRO A 60 10.09 14.25 -9.31
CA PRO A 60 11.37 14.53 -8.66
C PRO A 60 11.90 13.28 -7.95
N PRO A 61 13.23 13.14 -7.79
CA PRO A 61 13.79 12.07 -6.98
C PRO A 61 13.16 12.07 -5.59
N LEU A 62 12.81 10.90 -5.09
CA LEU A 62 12.22 10.71 -3.76
C LEU A 62 10.87 11.41 -3.55
N ALA A 63 10.18 11.78 -4.62
CA ALA A 63 8.81 12.29 -4.49
C ALA A 63 7.91 11.26 -3.80
N VAL A 64 8.05 10.01 -4.17
CA VAL A 64 7.44 8.87 -3.50
C VAL A 64 8.27 7.63 -3.78
N ILE A 65 8.44 6.79 -2.78
CA ILE A 65 9.04 5.47 -2.98
C ILE A 65 7.88 4.48 -3.15
N MET A 66 7.76 3.94 -4.36
CA MET A 66 6.72 2.98 -4.72
C MET A 66 7.33 1.84 -5.53
N THR A 67 6.99 0.62 -5.14
CA THR A 67 7.34 -0.59 -5.89
C THR A 67 6.09 -1.45 -6.05
N PRO A 68 6.05 -2.35 -7.05
CA PRO A 68 4.91 -3.26 -7.20
C PRO A 68 4.63 -4.12 -5.97
N ALA A 69 5.63 -4.42 -5.16
CA ALA A 69 5.48 -5.18 -3.92
C ALA A 69 4.71 -4.41 -2.84
N MET A 70 4.62 -3.10 -2.96
CA MET A 70 3.86 -2.24 -2.03
C MET A 70 2.36 -2.26 -2.31
N GLN A 71 1.92 -2.99 -3.32
CA GLN A 71 0.52 -3.10 -3.69
C GLN A 71 0.04 -4.54 -3.61
N ASN A 72 -1.22 -4.72 -3.21
CA ASN A 72 -1.86 -6.02 -3.18
C ASN A 72 -3.36 -5.86 -3.45
N THR A 73 -4.00 -6.95 -3.84
CA THR A 73 -5.46 -7.03 -3.95
C THR A 73 -5.92 -8.09 -2.96
N ILE A 74 -6.81 -7.70 -2.07
CA ILE A 74 -7.27 -8.55 -0.98
C ILE A 74 -8.79 -8.74 -1.01
N THR A 75 -9.27 -9.82 -0.40
CA THR A 75 -10.68 -10.02 -0.11
C THR A 75 -10.91 -9.70 1.37
N ASP A 76 -11.78 -8.73 1.64
CA ASP A 76 -12.06 -8.30 3.01
C ASP A 76 -13.16 -9.15 3.64
N LYS A 77 -13.46 -8.89 4.90
CA LYS A 77 -14.45 -9.61 5.70
C LYS A 77 -15.86 -9.59 5.09
N ASP A 78 -16.17 -8.53 4.34
CA ASP A 78 -17.46 -8.39 3.65
C ASP A 78 -17.56 -9.20 2.35
N GLY A 79 -16.50 -9.94 1.99
CA GLY A 79 -16.42 -10.71 0.76
C GLY A 79 -16.10 -9.91 -0.48
N LYS A 80 -15.93 -8.60 -0.35
CA LYS A 80 -15.57 -7.72 -1.48
C LYS A 80 -14.07 -7.63 -1.64
N ARG A 81 -13.65 -7.37 -2.88
CA ARG A 81 -12.23 -7.22 -3.19
C ARG A 81 -11.83 -5.74 -3.14
N TYR A 82 -10.68 -5.51 -2.55
CA TYR A 82 -10.09 -4.18 -2.39
C TYR A 82 -8.65 -4.18 -2.87
N ASN A 83 -8.23 -3.06 -3.45
CA ASN A 83 -6.82 -2.79 -3.65
C ASN A 83 -6.24 -2.16 -2.39
N LEU A 84 -5.01 -2.52 -2.12
CA LEU A 84 -4.26 -2.06 -0.96
C LEU A 84 -2.90 -1.56 -1.41
N MET A 85 -2.49 -0.40 -0.94
CA MET A 85 -1.15 0.16 -1.18
C MET A 85 -0.56 0.63 0.14
N ILE A 86 0.64 0.18 0.45
CA ILE A 86 1.37 0.58 1.66
C ILE A 86 2.66 1.25 1.23
N VAL A 87 2.74 2.57 1.42
CA VAL A 87 3.88 3.38 1.01
C VAL A 87 4.46 4.14 2.20
N PRO A 88 5.78 4.45 2.18
CA PRO A 88 6.41 5.18 3.27
C PRO A 88 5.81 6.57 3.49
N ASP A 89 5.72 6.96 4.75
CA ASP A 89 5.22 8.27 5.16
C ASP A 89 6.35 9.30 5.14
N LYS A 90 6.27 10.27 4.25
CA LYS A 90 7.27 11.33 4.13
C LYS A 90 7.30 12.27 5.35
N GLN A 91 6.24 12.34 6.10
CA GLN A 91 6.14 13.20 7.28
C GLN A 91 6.56 12.50 8.57
N CYS A 92 6.84 11.20 8.50
CA CYS A 92 7.33 10.46 9.65
C CYS A 92 8.77 10.87 9.97
N ASP A 93 9.01 11.27 11.21
CA ASP A 93 10.35 11.73 11.63
C ASP A 93 11.39 10.61 11.62
N VAL A 94 10.96 9.36 11.71
CA VAL A 94 11.86 8.22 11.76
C VAL A 94 12.50 7.94 10.40
N ASN A 95 11.68 7.83 9.35
CA ASN A 95 12.15 7.37 8.03
C ASN A 95 12.03 8.40 6.91
N LYS A 96 11.28 9.48 7.10
CA LYS A 96 11.13 10.58 6.11
C LYS A 96 10.76 10.10 4.71
N GLY A 97 9.93 9.07 4.60
CA GLY A 97 9.49 8.52 3.32
C GLY A 97 10.45 7.50 2.72
N LEU A 98 11.48 7.10 3.46
CA LEU A 98 12.39 6.04 3.03
C LEU A 98 11.86 4.67 3.47
N SER A 99 12.28 3.63 2.77
CA SER A 99 11.85 2.26 3.05
C SER A 99 12.99 1.29 2.78
N SER A 100 13.13 0.28 3.66
CA SER A 100 13.94 -0.89 3.36
C SER A 100 13.15 -1.86 2.47
N THR A 101 13.84 -2.86 1.93
CA THR A 101 13.21 -3.95 1.17
C THR A 101 12.15 -4.68 2.00
N ARG A 102 12.36 -4.82 3.31
CA ARG A 102 11.40 -5.48 4.20
C ARG A 102 10.10 -4.71 4.31
N GLY A 103 10.17 -3.41 4.60
CA GLY A 103 9.00 -2.54 4.64
C GLY A 103 8.29 -2.46 3.31
N GLY A 104 9.03 -2.55 2.22
CA GLY A 104 8.48 -2.59 0.86
C GLY A 104 7.66 -3.83 0.56
N GLN A 105 7.65 -4.84 1.43
CA GLN A 105 6.86 -6.06 1.28
C GLN A 105 5.62 -6.12 2.18
N LEU A 106 5.37 -5.09 2.99
CA LEU A 106 4.30 -5.10 4.00
C LEU A 106 2.94 -5.47 3.41
N ALA A 107 2.60 -4.94 2.24
CA ALA A 107 1.30 -5.19 1.60
C ALA A 107 1.11 -6.68 1.26
N ARG A 108 2.18 -7.40 0.99
CA ARG A 108 2.12 -8.81 0.60
C ARG A 108 2.35 -9.77 1.76
N VAL A 109 3.10 -9.33 2.77
CA VAL A 109 3.38 -10.15 3.95
C VAL A 109 2.22 -10.12 4.93
N MET A 110 1.64 -8.94 5.16
CA MET A 110 0.54 -8.78 6.13
C MET A 110 -0.80 -9.25 5.58
N TYR A 111 -0.99 -9.20 4.28
CA TYR A 111 -2.27 -9.52 3.63
C TYR A 111 -2.04 -10.49 2.49
N ASN A 112 -2.73 -11.61 2.50
CA ASN A 112 -2.77 -12.49 1.34
C ASN A 112 -4.01 -12.23 0.49
N SER A 113 -4.01 -12.72 -0.75
CA SER A 113 -5.09 -12.49 -1.70
C SER A 113 -6.43 -13.13 -1.30
N ASP A 114 -6.39 -14.10 -0.39
CA ASP A 114 -7.56 -14.84 0.07
C ASP A 114 -8.23 -14.21 1.31
N GLY A 115 -7.75 -13.04 1.72
CA GLY A 115 -8.27 -12.34 2.88
C GLY A 115 -7.40 -12.53 4.12
N VAL A 116 -7.99 -12.45 5.28
CA VAL A 116 -7.27 -12.48 6.56
C VAL A 116 -6.55 -13.81 6.72
N GLY A 117 -5.24 -13.73 6.68
CA GLY A 117 -4.25 -14.76 6.74
C GLY A 117 -4.61 -16.13 7.30
N LYS A 118 -4.72 -17.10 6.41
CA LYS A 118 -4.77 -18.51 6.79
C LYS A 118 -3.54 -18.92 7.61
N GLU A 119 -2.47 -18.17 7.47
CA GLU A 119 -1.18 -18.42 8.11
C GLU A 119 -1.08 -17.86 9.53
N ARG A 120 -2.03 -17.01 9.94
CA ARG A 120 -2.01 -16.44 11.27
C ARG A 120 -2.47 -17.45 12.30
N LEU A 121 -1.66 -17.62 13.32
CA LEU A 121 -2.05 -18.44 14.46
C LEU A 121 -3.20 -17.77 15.20
N ARG A 122 -4.26 -18.53 15.46
CA ARG A 122 -5.43 -18.04 16.20
C ARG A 122 -5.34 -18.33 17.69
N SER A 123 -4.41 -19.17 18.07
CA SER A 123 -4.13 -19.52 19.46
C SER A 123 -2.64 -19.72 19.65
N PRO A 124 -2.12 -19.50 20.86
CA PRO A 124 -0.71 -19.79 21.12
C PRO A 124 -0.39 -21.25 20.86
N ARG A 125 0.79 -21.50 20.29
CA ARG A 125 1.30 -22.83 19.99
C ARG A 125 2.65 -23.01 20.67
N ILE A 126 2.89 -24.19 21.20
CA ILE A 126 4.17 -24.59 21.78
C ILE A 126 4.88 -25.53 20.82
#